data_fd996fff3f4d3ecfe244100081c176eb
#
_entry.id   fd996fff3f4d3ecfe244100081c176eb
#
_cell.length_a   1.000
_cell.length_b   1.000
_cell.length_c   1.000
_cell.angle_alpha   90.00
_cell.angle_beta   90.00
_cell.angle_gamma   90.00
#
_symmetry.space_group_name_H-M   'P 1'
#
loop_
_entity.id
_entity.type
_entity.pdbx_description
1 polymer ?
#
loop_
_entity_poly.entity_id
_entity_poly.type
_entity_poly.pdbx_seq_one_letter_code
_entity_poly.pdbx_strand_id
1 'polypeptide(L)'
;MPNRVSQSDLPNAGERGAPIMQILLGGLICWRLMLSPESSILGETLWVTLATIAALIVWAGLQLFSNRDFVRFDRWDALVWLTIAGHAMSAALLWKWGGDKRAGINLCWEWVSLGVLFFLLRQTIRTREAADNLVRLMIAIGFCFACLGIWQKYYQHPRLVREYTEMQQRYDELQGLSSAGPLSFSLANEFRILELEFSQSNIPLDPQGRVMFQSRLRYSSEPSGRWALANSLGGFLAVGLVLCTAFVGGNKTRRKGDILLASPIPGVMAFTLFLTHSRTAWAALSIALAGIVFTRWEFSEARRRTILKVSIGVAVLGAILLGIGLYSIDASHLDGNVVTRSLTTRIQYWIATTKMLSEHPLFGVGLGNFRQHYLAYKLPESSEEIQDPHNFVLDLWANGGAIAILAWLGLLGLLSRELGRNFLSPENDLSRADSTSETTGSRDQVQGTFPHALIGASLALLILFLHSVLRDHLIGWELLMFALAMPAIARILPSFRVSEKSFRVACLWGVVAMSIHLAGAGGIEMPGIVSVLLILIALSIRSESVPLIAVQRRMWTVLAWGVAGIALAWSCFLTAAVPVHARKMLINEAYYQMSEHGDV
;
A
#
# COMPACT_ATOMS: atom_id res chain seq x y z
N MET A 1 -51.83 4.96 27.11
CA MET A 1 -50.56 5.34 27.76
C MET A 1 -49.44 5.01 26.78
N PRO A 2 -48.68 5.96 26.24
CA PRO A 2 -47.59 5.65 25.33
C PRO A 2 -46.43 5.04 26.11
N ASN A 3 -45.93 3.90 25.65
CA ASN A 3 -44.77 3.22 26.19
C ASN A 3 -43.58 4.21 26.27
N ARG A 4 -43.15 4.51 27.49
CA ARG A 4 -41.86 5.17 27.71
C ARG A 4 -40.77 4.21 27.24
N VAL A 5 -40.13 4.51 26.10
CA VAL A 5 -38.86 3.89 25.69
C VAL A 5 -37.87 4.15 26.82
N SER A 6 -37.36 3.08 27.40
CA SER A 6 -36.39 3.17 28.50
C SER A 6 -35.13 3.86 27.97
N GLN A 7 -34.52 4.71 28.79
CA GLN A 7 -33.23 5.37 28.42
C GLN A 7 -32.08 4.38 28.16
N SER A 8 -32.28 3.09 28.53
CA SER A 8 -31.34 1.99 28.28
C SER A 8 -31.32 1.51 26.82
N ASP A 9 -32.37 1.85 26.03
CA ASP A 9 -32.53 1.35 24.66
C ASP A 9 -31.98 2.30 23.59
N LEU A 10 -31.46 3.48 24.00
CA LEU A 10 -30.76 4.40 23.10
C LEU A 10 -29.29 3.98 23.02
N PRO A 11 -28.74 3.69 21.80
CA PRO A 11 -27.33 3.38 21.67
C PRO A 11 -26.48 4.52 22.27
N ASN A 12 -25.55 4.18 23.14
CA ASN A 12 -24.64 5.14 23.77
C ASN A 12 -24.05 6.08 22.72
N ALA A 13 -24.04 7.38 22.96
CA ALA A 13 -23.52 8.39 22.04
C ALA A 13 -22.09 8.07 21.54
N GLY A 14 -21.29 7.32 22.33
CA GLY A 14 -19.98 6.82 21.93
C GLY A 14 -20.01 5.73 20.86
N GLU A 15 -21.13 5.06 20.66
CA GLU A 15 -21.32 4.06 19.60
C GLU A 15 -21.72 4.71 18.27
N ARG A 16 -22.36 5.88 18.31
CA ARG A 16 -22.81 6.59 17.09
C ARG A 16 -21.67 7.12 16.24
N GLY A 17 -20.50 7.47 16.80
CA GLY A 17 -19.34 7.96 16.08
C GLY A 17 -18.55 6.87 15.34
N ALA A 18 -18.63 5.62 15.78
CA ALA A 18 -17.86 4.51 15.19
C ALA A 18 -18.24 4.22 13.73
N PRO A 19 -19.52 4.18 13.32
CA PRO A 19 -19.92 3.99 11.92
C PRO A 19 -19.40 5.10 11.01
N ILE A 20 -19.48 6.35 11.44
CA ILE A 20 -18.98 7.51 10.67
C ILE A 20 -17.49 7.37 10.39
N MET A 21 -16.71 7.03 11.42
CA MET A 21 -15.27 6.83 11.25
C MET A 21 -14.94 5.62 10.39
N GLN A 22 -15.72 4.54 10.44
CA GLN A 22 -15.54 3.37 9.56
C GLN A 22 -15.82 3.73 8.10
N ILE A 23 -16.85 4.51 7.81
CA ILE A 23 -17.17 5.05 6.48
C ILE A 23 -15.99 5.90 5.99
N LEU A 24 -15.55 6.86 6.79
CA LEU A 24 -14.46 7.76 6.44
C LEU A 24 -13.15 7.00 6.19
N LEU A 25 -12.75 6.10 7.09
CA LEU A 25 -11.53 5.30 6.92
C LEU A 25 -11.62 4.35 5.73
N GLY A 26 -12.76 3.71 5.50
CA GLY A 26 -12.98 2.86 4.32
C GLY A 26 -12.81 3.65 3.01
N GLY A 27 -13.36 4.86 2.94
CA GLY A 27 -13.20 5.77 1.81
C GLY A 27 -11.75 6.22 1.61
N LEU A 28 -11.06 6.64 2.67
CA LEU A 28 -9.66 7.08 2.60
C LEU A 28 -8.70 5.95 2.19
N ILE A 29 -8.90 4.75 2.72
CA ILE A 29 -8.11 3.56 2.35
C ILE A 29 -8.34 3.23 0.88
N CYS A 30 -9.59 3.19 0.44
CA CYS A 30 -9.92 2.94 -0.96
C CYS A 30 -9.30 3.99 -1.88
N TRP A 31 -9.47 5.28 -1.56
CA TRP A 31 -8.88 6.37 -2.33
C TRP A 31 -7.36 6.24 -2.43
N ARG A 32 -6.67 5.99 -1.32
CA ARG A 32 -5.22 5.80 -1.29
C ARG A 32 -4.76 4.63 -2.17
N LEU A 33 -5.47 3.51 -2.15
CA LEU A 33 -5.14 2.35 -2.97
C LEU A 33 -5.46 2.54 -4.47
N MET A 34 -6.36 3.47 -4.81
CA MET A 34 -6.66 3.82 -6.21
C MET A 34 -5.61 4.73 -6.86
N LEU A 35 -4.77 5.39 -6.07
CA LEU A 35 -3.68 6.23 -6.58
C LEU A 35 -2.43 5.39 -6.79
N SER A 36 -1.63 5.76 -7.81
CA SER A 36 -0.32 5.15 -8.01
C SER A 36 0.61 5.52 -6.84
N PRO A 37 1.06 4.55 -6.04
CA PRO A 37 1.91 4.85 -4.89
C PRO A 37 3.30 5.35 -5.30
N GLU A 38 3.74 5.04 -6.52
CA GLU A 38 5.01 5.46 -7.10
C GLU A 38 5.06 6.98 -7.37
N SER A 39 3.88 7.61 -7.53
CA SER A 39 3.77 9.05 -7.78
C SER A 39 3.81 9.92 -6.52
N SER A 40 3.92 9.32 -5.34
CA SER A 40 3.94 10.03 -4.05
C SER A 40 5.10 11.02 -3.92
N ILE A 41 6.26 10.69 -4.47
CA ILE A 41 7.43 11.57 -4.49
C ILE A 41 7.15 12.88 -5.24
N LEU A 42 6.30 12.83 -6.28
CA LEU A 42 5.85 13.99 -7.05
C LEU A 42 4.71 14.76 -6.35
N GLY A 43 4.15 14.21 -5.28
CA GLY A 43 3.07 14.80 -4.50
C GLY A 43 1.66 14.58 -5.07
N GLU A 44 1.46 13.60 -5.94
CA GLU A 44 0.15 13.32 -6.53
C GLU A 44 -0.84 12.72 -5.52
N THR A 45 -0.33 12.12 -4.45
CA THR A 45 -1.10 11.53 -3.37
C THR A 45 -1.41 12.49 -2.21
N LEU A 46 -0.95 13.75 -2.26
CA LEU A 46 -1.06 14.72 -1.16
C LEU A 46 -2.49 15.05 -0.77
N TRP A 47 -3.47 14.98 -1.68
CA TRP A 47 -4.87 15.26 -1.33
C TRP A 47 -5.45 14.18 -0.41
N VAL A 48 -5.17 12.91 -0.66
CA VAL A 48 -5.60 11.83 0.26
C VAL A 48 -4.80 11.88 1.56
N THR A 49 -3.56 12.31 1.52
CA THR A 49 -2.71 12.56 2.68
C THR A 49 -3.32 13.64 3.57
N LEU A 50 -3.65 14.80 2.99
CA LEU A 50 -4.33 15.88 3.70
C LEU A 50 -5.68 15.44 4.27
N ALA A 51 -6.49 14.72 3.48
CA ALA A 51 -7.77 14.18 3.94
C ALA A 51 -7.61 13.19 5.10
N THR A 52 -6.57 12.36 5.08
CA THR A 52 -6.26 11.42 6.17
C THR A 52 -5.88 12.16 7.46
N ILE A 53 -5.06 13.22 7.35
CA ILE A 53 -4.71 14.07 8.49
C ILE A 53 -5.95 14.81 9.02
N ALA A 54 -6.78 15.35 8.11
CA ALA A 54 -8.03 16.01 8.49
C ALA A 54 -9.03 15.08 9.19
N ALA A 55 -9.01 13.78 8.90
CA ALA A 55 -9.83 12.79 9.59
C ALA A 55 -9.54 12.72 11.10
N LEU A 56 -8.35 13.14 11.56
CA LEU A 56 -8.03 13.28 12.98
C LEU A 56 -8.90 14.35 13.65
N ILE A 57 -9.21 15.45 12.94
CA ILE A 57 -10.10 16.52 13.42
C ILE A 57 -11.52 15.97 13.60
N VAL A 58 -12.01 15.22 12.61
CA VAL A 58 -13.33 14.59 12.68
C VAL A 58 -13.40 13.61 13.85
N TRP A 59 -12.36 12.75 13.99
CA TRP A 59 -12.27 11.82 15.12
C TRP A 59 -12.28 12.56 16.46
N ALA A 60 -11.49 13.61 16.61
CA ALA A 60 -11.44 14.43 17.82
C ALA A 60 -12.81 15.04 18.14
N GLY A 61 -13.49 15.61 17.13
CA GLY A 61 -14.85 16.16 17.28
C GLY A 61 -15.86 15.10 17.75
N LEU A 62 -15.81 13.89 17.17
CA LEU A 62 -16.69 12.78 17.58
C LEU A 62 -16.41 12.31 19.03
N GLN A 63 -15.17 12.46 19.52
CA GLN A 63 -14.87 12.14 20.92
C GLN A 63 -15.51 13.11 21.91
N LEU A 64 -15.86 14.34 21.53
CA LEU A 64 -16.61 15.27 22.41
C LEU A 64 -17.98 14.70 22.80
N PHE A 65 -18.59 13.96 21.89
CA PHE A 65 -19.91 13.36 22.08
C PHE A 65 -19.87 11.90 22.57
N SER A 66 -18.66 11.36 22.78
CA SER A 66 -18.46 9.99 23.24
C SER A 66 -18.28 9.94 24.75
N ASN A 67 -18.82 8.94 25.45
CA ASN A 67 -18.58 8.72 26.89
C ASN A 67 -17.28 7.97 27.19
N ARG A 68 -16.32 7.97 26.28
CA ARG A 68 -15.08 7.20 26.42
C ARG A 68 -13.93 8.08 26.88
N ASP A 69 -13.33 7.71 27.99
CA ASP A 69 -12.25 8.47 28.65
C ASP A 69 -10.84 7.93 28.33
N PHE A 70 -10.69 7.15 27.25
CA PHE A 70 -9.43 6.45 26.99
C PHE A 70 -9.00 6.58 25.53
N VAL A 71 -7.73 6.95 25.34
CA VAL A 71 -7.01 6.86 24.06
C VAL A 71 -6.07 5.65 24.12
N ARG A 72 -6.06 4.84 23.07
CA ARG A 72 -5.13 3.72 22.94
C ARG A 72 -3.82 4.24 22.37
N PHE A 73 -2.77 4.10 23.15
CA PHE A 73 -1.42 4.38 22.70
C PHE A 73 -0.46 3.45 23.44
N ASP A 74 0.31 2.67 22.71
CA ASP A 74 1.25 1.73 23.29
C ASP A 74 2.55 1.64 22.48
N ARG A 75 3.36 0.62 22.75
CA ARG A 75 4.63 0.38 22.07
C ARG A 75 4.51 0.24 20.54
N TRP A 76 3.37 -0.24 20.01
CA TRP A 76 3.15 -0.35 18.58
C TRP A 76 3.02 1.04 17.94
N ASP A 77 2.22 1.90 18.58
CA ASP A 77 2.07 3.29 18.17
C ASP A 77 3.41 4.03 18.29
N ALA A 78 4.12 3.82 19.41
CA ALA A 78 5.42 4.44 19.65
C ALA A 78 6.45 4.08 18.56
N LEU A 79 6.53 2.81 18.15
CA LEU A 79 7.45 2.36 17.11
C LEU A 79 7.07 2.90 15.72
N VAL A 80 5.78 2.96 15.39
CA VAL A 80 5.32 3.60 14.14
C VAL A 80 5.71 5.07 14.12
N TRP A 81 5.43 5.82 15.21
CA TRP A 81 5.80 7.24 15.29
C TRP A 81 7.30 7.46 15.33
N LEU A 82 8.09 6.55 15.89
CA LEU A 82 9.54 6.61 15.87
C LEU A 82 10.10 6.38 14.45
N THR A 83 9.49 5.47 13.67
CA THR A 83 9.81 5.32 12.24
C THR A 83 9.56 6.63 11.48
N ILE A 84 8.43 7.28 11.72
CA ILE A 84 8.10 8.58 11.11
C ILE A 84 9.09 9.67 11.53
N ALA A 85 9.48 9.69 12.80
CA ALA A 85 10.46 10.64 13.30
C ALA A 85 11.82 10.49 12.59
N GLY A 86 12.26 9.26 12.33
CA GLY A 86 13.46 8.99 11.53
C GLY A 86 13.37 9.60 10.13
N HIS A 87 12.27 9.39 9.43
CA HIS A 87 12.02 9.98 8.10
C HIS A 87 11.97 11.51 8.14
N ALA A 88 11.28 12.07 9.15
CA ALA A 88 11.21 13.52 9.32
C ALA A 88 12.60 14.15 9.60
N MET A 89 13.43 13.48 10.40
CA MET A 89 14.80 13.92 10.63
C MET A 89 15.66 13.86 9.36
N SER A 90 15.56 12.75 8.62
CA SER A 90 16.25 12.58 7.35
C SER A 90 15.83 13.67 6.33
N ALA A 91 14.53 13.95 6.23
CA ALA A 91 14.01 15.03 5.40
C ALA A 91 14.52 16.43 5.85
N ALA A 92 14.55 16.70 7.16
CA ALA A 92 15.03 17.98 7.70
C ALA A 92 16.51 18.23 7.38
N LEU A 93 17.34 17.19 7.33
CA LEU A 93 18.75 17.32 7.01
C LEU A 93 19.04 17.72 5.56
N LEU A 94 18.08 17.59 4.64
CA LEU A 94 18.19 18.08 3.26
C LEU A 94 18.42 19.62 3.20
N TRP A 95 18.00 20.37 4.23
CA TRP A 95 18.31 21.81 4.30
C TRP A 95 19.78 22.09 4.56
N LYS A 96 20.48 21.15 5.20
CA LYS A 96 21.91 21.26 5.49
C LYS A 96 22.78 20.63 4.40
N TRP A 97 22.37 19.46 3.90
CA TRP A 97 23.18 18.66 2.97
C TRP A 97 22.88 18.94 1.50
N GLY A 98 21.75 19.59 1.20
CA GLY A 98 21.24 19.75 -0.17
C GLY A 98 20.40 18.57 -0.62
N GLY A 99 19.99 18.58 -1.88
CA GLY A 99 19.14 17.56 -2.48
C GLY A 99 17.73 18.06 -2.80
N ASP A 100 16.85 17.16 -3.23
CA ASP A 100 15.46 17.47 -3.56
C ASP A 100 14.61 17.58 -2.28
N LYS A 101 14.49 18.82 -1.82
CA LYS A 101 13.68 19.15 -0.63
C LYS A 101 12.20 18.92 -0.88
N ARG A 102 11.73 19.05 -2.14
CA ARG A 102 10.31 18.88 -2.47
C ARG A 102 9.89 17.42 -2.32
N ALA A 103 10.69 16.51 -2.84
CA ALA A 103 10.51 15.08 -2.63
C ALA A 103 10.49 14.73 -1.13
N GLY A 104 11.46 15.26 -0.36
CA GLY A 104 11.53 15.05 1.08
C GLY A 104 10.31 15.55 1.84
N ILE A 105 9.78 16.75 1.52
CA ILE A 105 8.56 17.29 2.13
C ILE A 105 7.34 16.42 1.78
N ASN A 106 7.17 16.07 0.51
CA ASN A 106 6.03 15.27 0.05
C ASN A 106 5.97 13.93 0.79
N LEU A 107 7.07 13.18 0.78
CA LEU A 107 7.14 11.89 1.45
C LEU A 107 7.06 11.99 2.97
N CYS A 108 7.58 13.05 3.59
CA CYS A 108 7.43 13.27 5.03
C CYS A 108 5.95 13.38 5.42
N TRP A 109 5.14 14.13 4.67
CA TRP A 109 3.70 14.22 4.90
C TRP A 109 2.98 12.90 4.64
N GLU A 110 3.44 12.11 3.65
CA GLU A 110 2.92 10.75 3.45
C GLU A 110 3.15 9.89 4.70
N TRP A 111 4.36 9.87 5.25
CA TRP A 111 4.66 9.12 6.48
C TRP A 111 3.86 9.61 7.69
N VAL A 112 3.70 10.92 7.86
CA VAL A 112 2.84 11.50 8.92
C VAL A 112 1.39 11.01 8.74
N SER A 113 0.85 11.04 7.52
CA SER A 113 -0.50 10.56 7.25
C SER A 113 -0.68 9.06 7.52
N LEU A 114 0.36 8.26 7.26
CA LEU A 114 0.36 6.83 7.58
C LEU A 114 0.31 6.58 9.09
N GLY A 115 1.03 7.38 9.88
CA GLY A 115 0.95 7.34 11.34
C GLY A 115 -0.43 7.73 11.86
N VAL A 116 -1.03 8.78 11.29
CA VAL A 116 -2.41 9.18 11.61
C VAL A 116 -3.40 8.07 11.22
N LEU A 117 -3.25 7.46 10.04
CA LEU A 117 -4.09 6.34 9.61
C LEU A 117 -3.99 5.16 10.59
N PHE A 118 -2.78 4.77 10.98
CA PHE A 118 -2.56 3.69 11.94
C PHE A 118 -3.21 4.00 13.30
N PHE A 119 -3.00 5.21 13.82
CA PHE A 119 -3.63 5.67 15.04
C PHE A 119 -5.17 5.61 14.95
N LEU A 120 -5.76 6.18 13.89
CA LEU A 120 -7.21 6.20 13.70
C LEU A 120 -7.81 4.79 13.58
N LEU A 121 -7.12 3.88 12.87
CA LEU A 121 -7.53 2.47 12.79
C LEU A 121 -7.59 1.84 14.19
N ARG A 122 -6.57 2.04 15.02
CA ARG A 122 -6.52 1.51 16.38
C ARG A 122 -7.55 2.11 17.31
N GLN A 123 -7.95 3.39 17.09
CA GLN A 123 -9.03 4.01 17.85
C GLN A 123 -10.43 3.52 17.40
N THR A 124 -10.60 3.20 16.13
CA THR A 124 -11.91 2.96 15.51
C THR A 124 -12.25 1.47 15.40
N ILE A 125 -11.30 0.63 14.98
CA ILE A 125 -11.50 -0.81 14.79
C ILE A 125 -11.38 -1.52 16.13
N ARG A 126 -12.50 -1.63 16.84
CA ARG A 126 -12.56 -2.22 18.20
C ARG A 126 -13.34 -3.52 18.22
N THR A 127 -14.27 -3.70 17.30
CA THR A 127 -15.10 -4.89 17.18
C THR A 127 -14.57 -5.82 16.09
N ARG A 128 -14.83 -7.10 16.26
CA ARG A 128 -14.51 -8.11 15.25
C ARG A 128 -15.20 -7.82 13.92
N GLU A 129 -16.43 -7.37 13.96
CA GLU A 129 -17.20 -7.03 12.76
C GLU A 129 -16.52 -5.90 11.95
N ALA A 130 -16.06 -4.84 12.63
CA ALA A 130 -15.33 -3.76 11.98
C ALA A 130 -14.03 -4.25 11.33
N ALA A 131 -13.30 -5.15 11.99
CA ALA A 131 -12.09 -5.77 11.45
C ALA A 131 -12.39 -6.66 10.24
N ASP A 132 -13.42 -7.51 10.31
CA ASP A 132 -13.87 -8.35 9.19
C ASP A 132 -14.28 -7.51 7.98
N ASN A 133 -14.99 -6.39 8.19
CA ASN A 133 -15.40 -5.49 7.13
C ASN A 133 -14.21 -4.84 6.42
N LEU A 134 -13.15 -4.51 7.15
CA LEU A 134 -11.94 -3.96 6.56
C LEU A 134 -11.17 -5.01 5.74
N VAL A 135 -11.07 -6.25 6.22
CA VAL A 135 -10.48 -7.36 5.44
C VAL A 135 -11.30 -7.64 4.17
N ARG A 136 -12.62 -7.62 4.25
CA ARG A 136 -13.49 -7.75 3.07
C ARG A 136 -13.25 -6.63 2.06
N LEU A 137 -13.10 -5.39 2.54
CA LEU A 137 -12.75 -4.26 1.69
C LEU A 137 -11.43 -4.50 0.95
N MET A 138 -10.39 -4.96 1.65
CA MET A 138 -9.09 -5.24 1.03
C MET A 138 -9.17 -6.35 -0.02
N ILE A 139 -9.92 -7.43 0.26
CA ILE A 139 -10.14 -8.52 -0.71
C ILE A 139 -10.95 -8.02 -1.91
N ALA A 140 -11.99 -7.20 -1.70
CA ALA A 140 -12.80 -6.64 -2.76
C ALA A 140 -11.97 -5.72 -3.69
N ILE A 141 -11.12 -4.86 -3.13
CA ILE A 141 -10.17 -4.03 -3.91
C ILE A 141 -9.21 -4.93 -4.70
N GLY A 142 -8.64 -5.95 -4.05
CA GLY A 142 -7.75 -6.92 -4.70
C GLY A 142 -8.40 -7.65 -5.86
N PHE A 143 -9.65 -8.06 -5.72
CA PHE A 143 -10.42 -8.67 -6.79
C PHE A 143 -10.70 -7.69 -7.94
N CYS A 144 -11.10 -6.45 -7.64
CA CYS A 144 -11.28 -5.42 -8.67
C CYS A 144 -9.98 -5.16 -9.44
N PHE A 145 -8.84 -5.06 -8.73
CA PHE A 145 -7.54 -4.92 -9.37
C PHE A 145 -7.14 -6.14 -10.20
N ALA A 146 -7.52 -7.34 -9.76
CA ALA A 146 -7.29 -8.56 -10.52
C ALA A 146 -8.09 -8.57 -11.83
N CYS A 147 -9.36 -8.18 -11.80
CA CYS A 147 -10.19 -8.05 -13.01
C CYS A 147 -9.62 -7.00 -13.97
N LEU A 148 -9.21 -5.83 -13.42
CA LEU A 148 -8.56 -4.78 -14.21
C LEU A 148 -7.26 -5.29 -14.84
N GLY A 149 -6.44 -6.05 -14.09
CA GLY A 149 -5.19 -6.62 -14.58
C GLY A 149 -5.40 -7.60 -15.74
N ILE A 150 -6.45 -8.43 -15.71
CA ILE A 150 -6.83 -9.30 -16.82
C ILE A 150 -7.22 -8.47 -18.04
N TRP A 151 -8.06 -7.44 -17.84
CA TRP A 151 -8.44 -6.53 -18.92
C TRP A 151 -7.23 -5.79 -19.52
N GLN A 152 -6.29 -5.33 -18.68
CA GLN A 152 -5.05 -4.70 -19.13
C GLN A 152 -4.25 -5.66 -20.01
N LYS A 153 -4.03 -6.89 -19.58
CA LYS A 153 -3.22 -7.89 -20.30
C LYS A 153 -3.79 -8.26 -21.65
N TYR A 154 -5.10 -8.51 -21.74
CA TYR A 154 -5.71 -9.11 -22.92
C TYR A 154 -6.39 -8.10 -23.84
N TYR A 155 -6.71 -6.90 -23.36
CA TYR A 155 -7.38 -5.88 -24.16
C TYR A 155 -6.59 -4.57 -24.27
N GLN A 156 -6.25 -3.95 -23.13
CA GLN A 156 -5.64 -2.61 -23.13
C GLN A 156 -4.23 -2.64 -23.73
N HIS A 157 -3.38 -3.54 -23.29
CA HIS A 157 -2.00 -3.64 -23.76
C HIS A 157 -1.89 -3.94 -25.28
N PRO A 158 -2.60 -4.94 -25.85
CA PRO A 158 -2.60 -5.15 -27.28
C PRO A 158 -3.11 -3.95 -28.10
N ARG A 159 -4.06 -3.20 -27.55
CA ARG A 159 -4.56 -1.97 -28.14
C ARG A 159 -3.48 -0.89 -28.16
N LEU A 160 -2.82 -0.63 -27.02
CA LEU A 160 -1.73 0.36 -26.93
C LEU A 160 -0.57 0.03 -27.87
N VAL A 161 -0.21 -1.25 -28.00
CA VAL A 161 0.84 -1.67 -28.95
C VAL A 161 0.45 -1.36 -30.41
N ARG A 162 -0.81 -1.57 -30.79
CA ARG A 162 -1.30 -1.23 -32.15
C ARG A 162 -1.30 0.28 -32.36
N GLU A 163 -1.91 1.05 -31.49
CA GLU A 163 -1.98 2.51 -31.57
C GLU A 163 -0.57 3.13 -31.68
N TYR A 164 0.35 2.68 -30.82
CA TYR A 164 1.75 3.12 -30.90
C TYR A 164 2.39 2.75 -32.25
N THR A 165 2.17 1.54 -32.74
CA THR A 165 2.77 1.09 -34.00
C THR A 165 2.26 1.91 -35.18
N GLU A 166 0.97 2.24 -35.20
CA GLU A 166 0.36 3.11 -36.24
C GLU A 166 0.94 4.55 -36.17
N MET A 167 1.01 5.13 -34.95
CA MET A 167 1.62 6.44 -34.75
C MET A 167 3.10 6.47 -35.14
N GLN A 168 3.85 5.44 -34.79
CA GLN A 168 5.27 5.32 -35.15
C GLN A 168 5.48 5.24 -36.64
N GLN A 169 4.70 4.42 -37.34
CA GLN A 169 4.78 4.30 -38.82
C GLN A 169 4.49 5.65 -39.49
N ARG A 170 3.48 6.37 -39.03
CA ARG A 170 3.12 7.68 -39.56
C ARG A 170 4.19 8.72 -39.27
N TYR A 171 4.77 8.70 -38.07
CA TYR A 171 5.89 9.59 -37.72
C TYR A 171 7.11 9.34 -38.61
N ASP A 172 7.51 8.08 -38.81
CA ASP A 172 8.67 7.71 -39.62
C ASP A 172 8.45 8.07 -41.09
N GLU A 173 7.22 7.94 -41.62
CA GLU A 173 6.83 8.38 -42.96
C GLU A 173 7.00 9.91 -43.15
N LEU A 174 6.43 10.70 -42.22
CA LEU A 174 6.50 12.16 -42.25
C LEU A 174 7.93 12.66 -42.04
N GLN A 175 8.73 12.01 -41.21
CA GLN A 175 10.14 12.30 -41.00
C GLN A 175 10.94 12.04 -42.29
N GLY A 176 10.64 10.95 -43.01
CA GLY A 176 11.25 10.64 -44.30
C GLY A 176 10.92 11.68 -45.35
N LEU A 177 9.65 12.10 -45.44
CA LEU A 177 9.21 13.15 -46.36
C LEU A 177 9.87 14.51 -46.04
N SER A 178 9.95 14.87 -44.75
CA SER A 178 10.62 16.09 -44.30
C SER A 178 12.11 16.12 -44.64
N SER A 179 12.76 14.97 -44.60
CA SER A 179 14.18 14.83 -44.97
C SER A 179 14.41 14.92 -46.49
N ALA A 180 13.39 14.59 -47.27
CA ALA A 180 13.45 14.65 -48.74
C ALA A 180 13.13 16.05 -49.34
N GLY A 181 12.48 16.93 -48.57
CA GLY A 181 12.12 18.28 -48.95
C GLY A 181 11.11 18.96 -48.03
N PRO A 182 10.73 20.22 -48.32
CA PRO A 182 9.77 20.94 -47.47
C PRO A 182 8.38 20.30 -47.54
N LEU A 183 7.81 20.02 -46.36
CA LEU A 183 6.45 19.49 -46.23
C LEU A 183 5.40 20.55 -46.66
N SER A 184 4.28 20.11 -47.19
CA SER A 184 3.10 20.96 -47.29
C SER A 184 2.63 21.41 -45.90
N PHE A 185 1.95 22.55 -45.81
CA PHE A 185 1.44 23.07 -44.52
C PHE A 185 0.62 22.05 -43.75
N SER A 186 -0.22 21.27 -44.41
CA SER A 186 -1.04 20.22 -43.77
C SER A 186 -0.17 19.12 -43.16
N LEU A 187 0.84 18.62 -43.89
CA LEU A 187 1.73 17.55 -43.44
C LEU A 187 2.68 18.05 -42.35
N ALA A 188 3.14 19.29 -42.42
CA ALA A 188 3.96 19.90 -41.38
C ALA A 188 3.18 20.05 -40.06
N ASN A 189 1.90 20.44 -40.13
CA ASN A 189 1.03 20.54 -38.96
C ASN A 189 0.72 19.15 -38.36
N GLU A 190 0.46 18.16 -39.20
CA GLU A 190 0.27 16.77 -38.74
C GLU A 190 1.53 16.22 -38.04
N PHE A 191 2.71 16.48 -38.57
CA PHE A 191 3.98 16.06 -37.99
C PHE A 191 4.18 16.68 -36.60
N ARG A 192 3.90 17.98 -36.46
CA ARG A 192 3.96 18.71 -35.20
C ARG A 192 2.97 18.14 -34.17
N ILE A 193 1.74 17.80 -34.59
CA ILE A 193 0.74 17.20 -33.67
C ILE A 193 1.25 15.85 -33.16
N LEU A 194 1.83 15.00 -34.03
CA LEU A 194 2.41 13.73 -33.63
C LEU A 194 3.58 13.88 -32.64
N GLU A 195 4.45 14.88 -32.83
CA GLU A 195 5.53 15.19 -31.91
C GLU A 195 4.98 15.62 -30.54
N LEU A 196 3.91 16.41 -30.51
CA LEU A 196 3.22 16.80 -29.26
C LEU A 196 2.57 15.60 -28.58
N GLU A 197 1.91 14.70 -29.32
CA GLU A 197 1.34 13.47 -28.79
C GLU A 197 2.41 12.54 -28.22
N PHE A 198 3.56 12.40 -28.89
CA PHE A 198 4.71 11.65 -28.38
C PHE A 198 5.23 12.26 -27.09
N SER A 199 5.39 13.58 -27.04
CA SER A 199 5.84 14.31 -25.86
C SER A 199 4.85 14.15 -24.67
N GLN A 200 3.54 14.33 -24.93
CA GLN A 200 2.49 14.16 -23.92
C GLN A 200 2.41 12.72 -23.39
N SER A 201 2.68 11.74 -24.23
CA SER A 201 2.71 10.31 -23.90
C SER A 201 4.06 9.85 -23.35
N ASN A 202 5.01 10.77 -23.12
CA ASN A 202 6.39 10.46 -22.72
C ASN A 202 7.09 9.46 -23.66
N ILE A 203 6.76 9.50 -24.94
CA ILE A 203 7.43 8.72 -25.99
C ILE A 203 8.66 9.50 -26.43
N PRO A 204 9.88 8.93 -26.36
CA PRO A 204 11.09 9.62 -26.77
C PRO A 204 11.08 9.98 -28.26
N LEU A 205 11.49 11.20 -28.59
CA LEU A 205 11.62 11.62 -29.98
C LEU A 205 12.95 11.14 -30.63
N ASP A 206 13.95 10.86 -29.78
CA ASP A 206 15.24 10.34 -30.28
C ASP A 206 15.13 8.86 -30.70
N PRO A 207 15.86 8.43 -31.75
CA PRO A 207 15.72 7.07 -32.29
C PRO A 207 16.06 5.96 -31.27
N GLN A 208 17.07 6.17 -30.43
CA GLN A 208 17.49 5.16 -29.45
C GLN A 208 16.45 5.01 -28.32
N GLY A 209 15.96 6.13 -27.81
CA GLY A 209 14.87 6.16 -26.82
C GLY A 209 13.61 5.50 -27.34
N ARG A 210 13.24 5.74 -28.61
CA ARG A 210 12.08 5.09 -29.25
C ARG A 210 12.24 3.57 -29.36
N VAL A 211 13.41 3.08 -29.74
CA VAL A 211 13.68 1.63 -29.78
C VAL A 211 13.54 1.01 -28.38
N MET A 212 14.07 1.68 -27.35
CA MET A 212 13.93 1.23 -25.96
C MET A 212 12.46 1.26 -25.51
N PHE A 213 11.73 2.33 -25.81
CA PHE A 213 10.31 2.46 -25.49
C PHE A 213 9.49 1.37 -26.18
N GLN A 214 9.69 1.15 -27.48
CA GLN A 214 9.03 0.10 -28.25
C GLN A 214 9.33 -1.30 -27.70
N SER A 215 10.59 -1.57 -27.33
CA SER A 215 10.99 -2.83 -26.72
C SER A 215 10.24 -3.04 -25.40
N ARG A 216 10.22 -2.02 -24.52
CA ARG A 216 9.45 -2.09 -23.27
C ARG A 216 7.97 -2.32 -23.54
N LEU A 217 7.36 -1.53 -24.43
CA LEU A 217 5.95 -1.65 -24.75
C LEU A 217 5.58 -3.04 -25.28
N ARG A 218 6.42 -3.65 -26.13
CA ARG A 218 6.14 -4.99 -26.69
C ARG A 218 6.37 -6.14 -25.72
N TYR A 219 7.39 -6.05 -24.86
CA TYR A 219 7.82 -7.17 -24.03
C TYR A 219 7.41 -7.07 -22.56
N SER A 220 7.02 -5.89 -22.06
CA SER A 220 6.51 -5.70 -20.68
C SER A 220 5.00 -5.58 -20.69
N SER A 221 4.34 -6.72 -20.85
CA SER A 221 2.88 -6.81 -20.91
C SER A 221 2.25 -7.25 -19.61
N GLU A 222 3.00 -7.20 -18.50
CA GLU A 222 2.56 -7.59 -17.17
C GLU A 222 1.54 -6.56 -16.64
N PRO A 223 0.38 -7.04 -16.11
CA PRO A 223 -0.61 -6.14 -15.57
C PRO A 223 -0.13 -5.48 -14.29
N SER A 224 -0.40 -4.19 -14.14
CA SER A 224 -0.05 -3.40 -12.95
C SER A 224 -1.28 -2.92 -12.15
N GLY A 225 -2.50 -3.13 -12.65
CA GLY A 225 -3.72 -2.62 -12.04
C GLY A 225 -3.79 -1.09 -12.14
N ARG A 226 -3.98 -0.43 -11.01
CA ARG A 226 -3.94 1.05 -10.90
C ARG A 226 -2.56 1.59 -10.54
N TRP A 227 -1.58 0.72 -10.33
CA TRP A 227 -0.23 1.08 -9.93
C TRP A 227 0.73 1.02 -11.12
N ALA A 228 1.91 1.60 -11.00
CA ALA A 228 2.88 1.62 -12.09
C ALA A 228 3.62 0.29 -12.25
N LEU A 229 3.74 -0.49 -11.16
CA LEU A 229 4.55 -1.71 -11.14
C LEU A 229 3.70 -2.98 -10.98
N ALA A 230 3.92 -3.96 -11.86
CA ALA A 230 3.31 -5.28 -11.75
C ALA A 230 3.71 -6.01 -10.44
N ASN A 231 4.92 -5.76 -9.93
CA ASN A 231 5.35 -6.30 -8.63
C ASN A 231 4.48 -5.78 -7.48
N SER A 232 4.15 -4.49 -7.46
CA SER A 232 3.30 -3.89 -6.43
C SER A 232 1.91 -4.54 -6.42
N LEU A 233 1.31 -4.73 -7.60
CA LEU A 233 0.06 -5.49 -7.75
C LEU A 233 0.22 -6.93 -7.25
N GLY A 234 1.30 -7.62 -7.65
CA GLY A 234 1.59 -8.99 -7.23
C GLY A 234 1.65 -9.15 -5.70
N GLY A 235 2.34 -8.25 -5.01
CA GLY A 235 2.41 -8.23 -3.55
C GLY A 235 1.05 -8.04 -2.89
N PHE A 236 0.25 -7.12 -3.40
CA PHE A 236 -1.10 -6.87 -2.89
C PHE A 236 -2.05 -8.06 -3.10
N LEU A 237 -2.00 -8.70 -4.28
CA LEU A 237 -2.78 -9.90 -4.57
C LEU A 237 -2.35 -11.09 -3.71
N ALA A 238 -1.05 -11.25 -3.45
CA ALA A 238 -0.54 -12.28 -2.56
C ALA A 238 -1.10 -12.11 -1.13
N VAL A 239 -1.10 -10.88 -0.60
CA VAL A 239 -1.74 -10.57 0.68
C VAL A 239 -3.24 -10.87 0.65
N GLY A 240 -3.95 -10.43 -0.38
CA GLY A 240 -5.38 -10.70 -0.53
C GLY A 240 -5.70 -12.20 -0.53
N LEU A 241 -4.88 -13.02 -1.20
CA LEU A 241 -5.01 -14.48 -1.20
C LEU A 241 -4.74 -15.08 0.19
N VAL A 242 -3.74 -14.59 0.91
CA VAL A 242 -3.50 -14.98 2.31
C VAL A 242 -4.70 -14.65 3.18
N LEU A 243 -5.28 -13.45 3.04
CA LEU A 243 -6.49 -13.06 3.77
C LEU A 243 -7.71 -13.94 3.41
N CYS A 244 -7.85 -14.37 2.16
CA CYS A 244 -8.91 -15.31 1.76
C CYS A 244 -8.85 -16.63 2.58
N THR A 245 -7.67 -17.07 3.02
CA THR A 245 -7.54 -18.28 3.85
C THR A 245 -8.23 -18.16 5.20
N ALA A 246 -8.36 -16.93 5.75
CA ALA A 246 -9.10 -16.70 6.97
C ALA A 246 -10.55 -17.16 6.84
N PHE A 247 -11.10 -17.03 5.65
CA PHE A 247 -12.48 -17.37 5.35
C PHE A 247 -12.69 -18.85 4.98
N VAL A 248 -11.65 -19.65 4.71
CA VAL A 248 -11.77 -21.05 4.29
C VAL A 248 -11.87 -22.02 5.48
N GLY A 249 -11.27 -21.71 6.62
CA GLY A 249 -11.04 -22.65 7.74
C GLY A 249 -12.11 -22.72 8.84
N GLY A 250 -13.22 -21.99 8.75
CA GLY A 250 -13.97 -21.61 9.99
C GLY A 250 -15.30 -22.30 10.27
N ASN A 251 -15.96 -23.08 9.40
CA ASN A 251 -17.27 -23.61 9.79
C ASN A 251 -17.69 -24.90 9.06
N LYS A 252 -18.02 -25.92 9.86
CA LYS A 252 -18.58 -27.20 9.37
C LYS A 252 -20.03 -27.06 8.85
N THR A 253 -20.69 -25.92 9.06
CA THR A 253 -22.11 -25.66 8.73
C THR A 253 -22.33 -24.88 7.43
N ARG A 254 -21.31 -24.76 6.57
CA ARG A 254 -21.42 -24.00 5.31
C ARG A 254 -22.36 -24.69 4.31
N ARG A 255 -23.22 -23.90 3.69
CA ARG A 255 -23.91 -24.34 2.47
C ARG A 255 -22.87 -24.45 1.35
N LYS A 256 -22.84 -25.59 0.64
CA LYS A 256 -21.93 -25.80 -0.51
C LYS A 256 -22.05 -24.68 -1.55
N GLY A 257 -23.24 -24.10 -1.69
CA GLY A 257 -23.50 -22.96 -2.59
C GLY A 257 -22.71 -21.69 -2.25
N ASP A 258 -22.52 -21.36 -0.97
CA ASP A 258 -21.80 -20.15 -0.56
C ASP A 258 -20.30 -20.27 -0.88
N ILE A 259 -19.75 -21.46 -0.75
CA ILE A 259 -18.35 -21.75 -1.10
C ILE A 259 -18.17 -21.66 -2.62
N LEU A 260 -19.08 -22.24 -3.38
CA LEU A 260 -19.03 -22.19 -4.84
C LEU A 260 -19.13 -20.77 -5.36
N LEU A 261 -20.01 -19.94 -4.76
CA LEU A 261 -20.19 -18.54 -5.15
C LEU A 261 -18.96 -17.66 -4.82
N ALA A 262 -18.25 -17.96 -3.73
CA ALA A 262 -17.07 -17.19 -3.33
C ALA A 262 -15.76 -17.67 -3.98
N SER A 263 -15.72 -18.90 -4.51
CA SER A 263 -14.51 -19.53 -5.07
C SER A 263 -13.88 -18.78 -6.27
N PRO A 264 -14.63 -18.08 -7.15
CA PRO A 264 -14.03 -17.32 -8.24
C PRO A 264 -13.12 -16.18 -7.77
N ILE A 265 -13.37 -15.59 -6.59
CA ILE A 265 -12.60 -14.45 -6.08
C ILE A 265 -11.11 -14.81 -5.93
N PRO A 266 -10.70 -15.79 -5.11
CA PRO A 266 -9.31 -16.19 -5.03
C PRO A 266 -8.77 -16.77 -6.34
N GLY A 267 -9.60 -17.41 -7.16
CA GLY A 267 -9.20 -17.94 -8.47
C GLY A 267 -8.75 -16.86 -9.43
N VAL A 268 -9.54 -15.79 -9.59
CA VAL A 268 -9.22 -14.64 -10.42
C VAL A 268 -7.99 -13.90 -9.88
N MET A 269 -7.89 -13.71 -8.57
CA MET A 269 -6.73 -13.08 -7.95
C MET A 269 -5.44 -13.89 -8.16
N ALA A 270 -5.49 -15.22 -8.03
CA ALA A 270 -4.35 -16.11 -8.26
C ALA A 270 -3.94 -16.12 -9.75
N PHE A 271 -4.91 -16.12 -10.66
CA PHE A 271 -4.64 -16.04 -12.08
C PHE A 271 -3.97 -14.71 -12.46
N THR A 272 -4.46 -13.58 -11.94
CA THR A 272 -3.83 -12.29 -12.18
C THR A 272 -2.44 -12.20 -11.54
N LEU A 273 -2.26 -12.75 -10.34
CA LEU A 273 -0.94 -12.86 -9.72
C LEU A 273 0.02 -13.66 -10.61
N PHE A 274 -0.44 -14.71 -11.27
CA PHE A 274 0.36 -15.43 -12.26
C PHE A 274 0.76 -14.51 -13.43
N LEU A 275 -0.14 -13.70 -13.94
CA LEU A 275 0.12 -12.78 -15.04
C LEU A 275 1.11 -11.65 -14.69
N THR A 276 1.27 -11.31 -13.42
CA THR A 276 2.25 -10.29 -12.98
C THR A 276 3.71 -10.75 -13.10
N HIS A 277 3.96 -12.03 -13.27
CA HIS A 277 5.29 -12.65 -13.30
C HIS A 277 6.17 -12.33 -12.06
N SER A 278 5.56 -11.86 -10.96
CA SER A 278 6.27 -11.45 -9.75
C SER A 278 6.73 -12.66 -8.93
N ARG A 279 7.98 -13.06 -9.11
CA ARG A 279 8.59 -14.20 -8.40
C ARG A 279 8.60 -14.01 -6.88
N THR A 280 8.85 -12.78 -6.43
CA THR A 280 8.86 -12.43 -4.99
C THR A 280 7.47 -12.57 -4.38
N ALA A 281 6.41 -12.18 -5.11
CA ALA A 281 5.03 -12.34 -4.65
C ALA A 281 4.60 -13.83 -4.58
N TRP A 282 5.04 -14.65 -5.54
CA TRP A 282 4.83 -16.09 -5.49
C TRP A 282 5.53 -16.75 -4.29
N ALA A 283 6.81 -16.42 -4.06
CA ALA A 283 7.55 -16.93 -2.92
C ALA A 283 6.88 -16.49 -1.60
N ALA A 284 6.49 -15.22 -1.49
CA ALA A 284 5.81 -14.67 -0.33
C ALA A 284 4.48 -15.38 -0.04
N LEU A 285 3.64 -15.58 -1.06
CA LEU A 285 2.39 -16.33 -0.94
C LEU A 285 2.62 -17.77 -0.49
N SER A 286 3.57 -18.47 -1.13
CA SER A 286 3.87 -19.87 -0.82
C SER A 286 4.34 -20.05 0.61
N ILE A 287 5.25 -19.19 1.08
CA ILE A 287 5.76 -19.21 2.46
C ILE A 287 4.64 -18.90 3.45
N ALA A 288 3.79 -17.91 3.16
CA ALA A 288 2.68 -17.55 4.04
C ALA A 288 1.64 -18.66 4.12
N LEU A 289 1.27 -19.29 3.01
CA LEU A 289 0.33 -20.42 3.01
C LEU A 289 0.91 -21.62 3.76
N ALA A 290 2.17 -21.97 3.54
CA ALA A 290 2.86 -23.01 4.30
C ALA A 290 2.88 -22.69 5.80
N GLY A 291 3.15 -21.45 6.16
CA GLY A 291 3.13 -20.98 7.54
C GLY A 291 1.75 -21.06 8.19
N ILE A 292 0.67 -20.70 7.47
CA ILE A 292 -0.70 -20.86 7.94
C ILE A 292 -1.04 -22.34 8.19
N VAL A 293 -0.72 -23.22 7.23
CA VAL A 293 -0.91 -24.67 7.40
C VAL A 293 -0.15 -25.14 8.63
N PHE A 294 1.10 -24.72 8.76
CA PHE A 294 1.96 -25.11 9.87
C PHE A 294 1.45 -24.60 11.23
N THR A 295 0.94 -23.36 11.32
CA THR A 295 0.34 -22.82 12.55
C THR A 295 -0.95 -23.53 12.94
N ARG A 296 -1.66 -24.15 12.01
CA ARG A 296 -2.88 -24.95 12.25
C ARG A 296 -2.60 -26.40 12.56
N TRP A 297 -1.39 -26.89 12.29
CA TRP A 297 -1.03 -28.29 12.51
C TRP A 297 -0.90 -28.59 14.01
N GLU A 298 -1.40 -29.74 14.45
CA GLU A 298 -1.33 -30.18 15.84
C GLU A 298 0.06 -30.74 16.20
N PHE A 299 0.97 -29.85 16.55
CA PHE A 299 2.26 -30.24 17.13
C PHE A 299 2.21 -30.19 18.66
N SER A 300 2.98 -31.07 19.32
CA SER A 300 3.24 -30.93 20.75
C SER A 300 3.92 -29.60 21.06
N GLU A 301 3.66 -29.04 22.23
CA GLU A 301 4.21 -27.73 22.63
C GLU A 301 5.75 -27.70 22.57
N ALA A 302 6.39 -28.78 23.01
CA ALA A 302 7.86 -28.91 22.93
C ALA A 302 8.36 -28.83 21.47
N ARG A 303 7.68 -29.52 20.53
CA ARG A 303 8.03 -29.49 19.12
C ARG A 303 7.80 -28.10 18.51
N ARG A 304 6.69 -27.43 18.84
CA ARG A 304 6.42 -26.05 18.41
C ARG A 304 7.51 -25.08 18.85
N ARG A 305 7.94 -25.16 20.12
CA ARG A 305 9.05 -24.34 20.66
C ARG A 305 10.37 -24.61 19.94
N THR A 306 10.69 -25.87 19.68
CA THR A 306 11.90 -26.25 18.94
C THR A 306 11.88 -25.70 17.53
N ILE A 307 10.78 -25.87 16.79
CA ILE A 307 10.63 -25.38 15.42
C ILE A 307 10.79 -23.86 15.38
N LEU A 308 10.11 -23.13 16.28
CA LEU A 308 10.22 -21.66 16.35
C LEU A 308 11.68 -21.22 16.59
N LYS A 309 12.38 -21.84 17.52
CA LYS A 309 13.81 -21.54 17.79
C LYS A 309 14.69 -21.81 16.56
N VAL A 310 14.50 -22.95 15.91
CA VAL A 310 15.24 -23.32 14.69
C VAL A 310 14.94 -22.34 13.55
N SER A 311 13.66 -21.99 13.32
CA SER A 311 13.27 -21.02 12.29
C SER A 311 13.89 -19.65 12.50
N ILE A 312 13.88 -19.15 13.74
CA ILE A 312 14.54 -17.88 14.11
C ILE A 312 16.06 -18.01 13.89
N GLY A 313 16.69 -19.10 14.34
CA GLY A 313 18.12 -19.33 14.16
C GLY A 313 18.51 -19.36 12.69
N VAL A 314 17.76 -20.06 11.86
CA VAL A 314 18.00 -20.12 10.39
C VAL A 314 17.82 -18.73 9.74
N ALA A 315 16.79 -17.97 10.14
CA ALA A 315 16.57 -16.63 9.62
C ALA A 315 17.70 -15.66 9.99
N VAL A 316 18.16 -15.69 11.25
CA VAL A 316 19.29 -14.88 11.72
C VAL A 316 20.58 -15.28 11.02
N LEU A 317 20.87 -16.58 10.94
CA LEU A 317 22.05 -17.09 10.24
C LEU A 317 22.01 -16.70 8.76
N GLY A 318 20.86 -16.85 8.10
CA GLY A 318 20.68 -16.45 6.70
C GLY A 318 20.92 -14.95 6.50
N ALA A 319 20.43 -14.09 7.40
CA ALA A 319 20.67 -12.66 7.35
C ALA A 319 22.18 -12.31 7.55
N ILE A 320 22.85 -12.99 8.48
CA ILE A 320 24.30 -12.80 8.71
C ILE A 320 25.09 -13.25 7.49
N LEU A 321 24.81 -14.44 6.95
CA LEU A 321 25.50 -14.96 5.77
C LEU A 321 25.27 -14.09 4.53
N LEU A 322 24.05 -13.58 4.37
CA LEU A 322 23.75 -12.61 3.30
C LEU A 322 24.56 -11.32 3.49
N GLY A 323 24.63 -10.78 4.71
CA GLY A 323 25.42 -9.58 5.02
C GLY A 323 26.91 -9.78 4.74
N ILE A 324 27.48 -10.91 5.18
CA ILE A 324 28.88 -11.27 4.92
C ILE A 324 29.09 -11.46 3.41
N GLY A 325 28.16 -12.17 2.74
CA GLY A 325 28.23 -12.41 1.30
C GLY A 325 28.24 -11.09 0.53
N LEU A 326 27.31 -10.18 0.83
CA LEU A 326 27.24 -8.86 0.18
C LEU A 326 28.51 -8.01 0.41
N TYR A 327 29.14 -8.14 1.58
CA TYR A 327 30.38 -7.44 1.88
C TYR A 327 31.60 -8.03 1.15
N SER A 328 31.61 -9.35 0.91
CA SER A 328 32.76 -10.11 0.39
C SER A 328 32.69 -10.35 -1.13
N ILE A 329 31.54 -10.11 -1.79
CA ILE A 329 31.40 -10.36 -3.23
C ILE A 329 32.09 -9.25 -4.03
N ASP A 330 33.02 -9.63 -4.88
CA ASP A 330 33.51 -8.78 -5.96
C ASP A 330 32.53 -8.81 -7.13
N ALA A 331 31.95 -7.66 -7.43
CA ALA A 331 30.87 -7.53 -8.43
C ALA A 331 31.33 -7.84 -9.86
N SER A 332 32.67 -7.81 -10.12
CA SER A 332 33.23 -8.08 -11.45
C SER A 332 33.04 -9.53 -11.93
N HIS A 333 32.72 -10.47 -11.03
CA HIS A 333 32.53 -11.89 -11.34
C HIS A 333 31.05 -12.34 -11.43
N LEU A 334 30.10 -11.40 -11.41
CA LEU A 334 28.65 -11.71 -11.46
C LEU A 334 28.14 -11.82 -12.91
N ASP A 335 28.76 -12.64 -13.75
CA ASP A 335 28.24 -13.01 -15.08
C ASP A 335 27.20 -14.11 -14.94
N GLY A 336 25.93 -13.80 -15.28
CA GLY A 336 24.83 -14.74 -15.07
C GLY A 336 23.95 -14.98 -16.30
N ASN A 337 23.45 -16.21 -16.43
CA ASN A 337 22.39 -16.59 -17.35
C ASN A 337 21.09 -15.81 -17.05
N VAL A 338 20.17 -15.71 -18.00
CA VAL A 338 18.90 -14.93 -17.92
C VAL A 338 18.10 -15.15 -16.62
N VAL A 339 18.16 -16.33 -16.01
CA VAL A 339 17.46 -16.65 -14.76
C VAL A 339 18.13 -15.99 -13.55
N THR A 340 19.46 -15.89 -13.57
CA THR A 340 20.26 -15.27 -12.50
C THR A 340 20.36 -13.76 -12.67
N ARG A 341 20.18 -13.22 -13.88
CA ARG A 341 20.34 -11.80 -14.20
C ARG A 341 19.57 -10.87 -13.26
N SER A 342 18.30 -11.17 -12.97
CA SER A 342 17.47 -10.35 -12.06
C SER A 342 17.99 -10.38 -10.60
N LEU A 343 18.60 -11.48 -10.16
CA LEU A 343 19.20 -11.57 -8.81
C LEU A 343 20.56 -10.85 -8.80
N THR A 344 21.37 -11.07 -9.82
CA THR A 344 22.66 -10.40 -10.01
C THR A 344 22.51 -8.88 -9.99
N THR A 345 21.55 -8.34 -10.75
CA THR A 345 21.26 -6.90 -10.79
C THR A 345 20.90 -6.38 -9.39
N ARG A 346 20.07 -7.10 -8.63
CA ARG A 346 19.71 -6.71 -7.25
C ARG A 346 20.90 -6.75 -6.30
N ILE A 347 21.78 -7.75 -6.43
CA ILE A 347 23.01 -7.82 -5.63
C ILE A 347 23.89 -6.60 -5.91
N GLN A 348 24.03 -6.19 -7.18
CA GLN A 348 24.74 -4.96 -7.55
C GLN A 348 24.15 -3.72 -6.88
N TYR A 349 22.81 -3.61 -6.87
CA TYR A 349 22.14 -2.51 -6.17
C TYR A 349 22.40 -2.54 -4.66
N TRP A 350 22.35 -3.72 -4.03
CA TRP A 350 22.57 -3.86 -2.59
C TRP A 350 24.00 -3.55 -2.19
N ILE A 351 24.99 -3.96 -2.98
CA ILE A 351 26.40 -3.63 -2.76
C ILE A 351 26.61 -2.11 -2.82
N ALA A 352 26.14 -1.46 -3.88
CA ALA A 352 26.24 -0.01 -4.04
C ALA A 352 25.54 0.73 -2.91
N THR A 353 24.29 0.31 -2.56
CA THR A 353 23.52 0.90 -1.46
C THR A 353 24.22 0.72 -0.11
N THR A 354 24.79 -0.46 0.16
CA THR A 354 25.51 -0.70 1.42
C THR A 354 26.76 0.16 1.55
N LYS A 355 27.50 0.37 0.45
CA LYS A 355 28.63 1.32 0.42
C LYS A 355 28.15 2.74 0.73
N MET A 356 27.08 3.20 0.10
CA MET A 356 26.46 4.49 0.35
C MET A 356 26.04 4.65 1.82
N LEU A 357 25.39 3.65 2.39
CA LEU A 357 24.93 3.66 3.79
C LEU A 357 26.08 3.60 4.81
N SER A 358 27.22 3.02 4.47
CA SER A 358 28.40 3.03 5.34
C SER A 358 28.95 4.44 5.58
N GLU A 359 28.72 5.37 4.66
CA GLU A 359 29.06 6.79 4.79
C GLU A 359 27.96 7.62 5.46
N HIS A 360 26.70 7.15 5.39
CA HIS A 360 25.52 7.84 5.93
C HIS A 360 24.70 6.98 6.92
N PRO A 361 25.31 6.34 7.95
CA PRO A 361 24.63 5.29 8.72
C PRO A 361 23.51 5.79 9.63
N LEU A 362 23.61 7.00 10.17
CA LEU A 362 22.69 7.50 11.21
C LEU A 362 21.39 8.08 10.64
N PHE A 363 21.49 8.83 9.56
CA PHE A 363 20.37 9.62 9.03
C PHE A 363 19.96 9.21 7.62
N GLY A 364 20.69 8.26 7.00
CA GLY A 364 20.50 7.94 5.59
C GLY A 364 20.98 9.06 4.67
N VAL A 365 20.45 9.09 3.46
CA VAL A 365 20.84 10.05 2.41
C VAL A 365 19.82 11.16 2.17
N GLY A 366 18.81 11.23 3.01
CA GLY A 366 17.71 12.18 2.87
C GLY A 366 16.49 11.55 2.21
N LEU A 367 15.34 11.76 2.82
CA LEU A 367 14.06 11.20 2.36
C LEU A 367 13.77 11.59 0.92
N GLY A 368 13.51 10.59 0.06
CA GLY A 368 13.22 10.78 -1.37
C GLY A 368 14.44 11.11 -2.25
N ASN A 369 15.66 11.04 -1.70
CA ASN A 369 16.90 11.39 -2.41
C ASN A 369 17.79 10.18 -2.70
N PHE A 370 17.28 8.96 -2.57
CA PHE A 370 18.03 7.74 -2.81
C PHE A 370 18.71 7.72 -4.18
N ARG A 371 17.96 7.97 -5.28
CA ARG A 371 18.46 7.91 -6.66
C ARG A 371 19.66 8.81 -6.88
N GLN A 372 19.61 10.06 -6.43
CA GLN A 372 20.69 11.03 -6.64
C GLN A 372 21.99 10.59 -5.97
N HIS A 373 21.90 10.08 -4.75
CA HIS A 373 23.06 9.58 -4.01
C HIS A 373 23.56 8.25 -4.57
N TYR A 374 22.64 7.34 -4.93
CA TYR A 374 22.98 6.03 -5.50
C TYR A 374 23.86 6.14 -6.75
N LEU A 375 23.65 7.15 -7.60
CA LEU A 375 24.44 7.36 -8.82
C LEU A 375 25.94 7.51 -8.55
N ALA A 376 26.33 8.06 -7.41
CA ALA A 376 27.74 8.20 -7.02
C ALA A 376 28.39 6.86 -6.59
N TYR A 377 27.58 5.88 -6.18
CA TYR A 377 28.04 4.56 -5.72
C TYR A 377 27.71 3.43 -6.69
N LYS A 378 26.95 3.75 -7.75
CA LYS A 378 26.54 2.80 -8.78
C LYS A 378 27.76 2.08 -9.34
N LEU A 379 27.67 0.75 -9.41
CA LEU A 379 28.75 -0.06 -9.98
C LEU A 379 28.84 0.15 -11.50
N PRO A 380 30.04 0.14 -12.09
CA PRO A 380 30.22 0.31 -13.54
C PRO A 380 29.45 -0.74 -14.36
N GLU A 381 29.34 -1.97 -13.83
CA GLU A 381 28.65 -3.09 -14.47
C GLU A 381 27.13 -2.97 -14.43
N SER A 382 26.58 -2.11 -13.55
CA SER A 382 25.13 -1.88 -13.45
C SER A 382 24.66 -0.96 -14.58
N SER A 383 23.73 -1.44 -15.41
CA SER A 383 23.17 -0.65 -16.50
C SER A 383 22.02 0.28 -16.08
N GLU A 384 21.41 0.04 -14.91
CA GLU A 384 20.16 0.67 -14.51
C GLU A 384 20.35 1.79 -13.48
N GLU A 385 19.53 2.84 -13.61
CA GLU A 385 19.34 3.86 -12.60
C GLU A 385 18.06 3.56 -11.83
N ILE A 386 18.19 3.24 -10.55
CA ILE A 386 17.08 2.78 -9.72
C ILE A 386 16.54 3.89 -8.81
N GLN A 387 15.23 3.84 -8.54
CA GLN A 387 14.56 4.76 -7.62
C GLN A 387 14.63 4.28 -6.17
N ASP A 388 14.75 2.97 -5.96
CA ASP A 388 14.88 2.30 -4.67
C ASP A 388 15.77 1.03 -4.82
N PRO A 389 16.39 0.53 -3.73
CA PRO A 389 17.30 -0.61 -3.79
C PRO A 389 16.58 -1.96 -4.00
N HIS A 390 15.28 -1.98 -4.24
CA HIS A 390 14.46 -3.19 -4.29
C HIS A 390 14.63 -4.11 -3.06
N ASN A 391 14.84 -3.50 -1.89
CA ASN A 391 14.96 -4.15 -0.60
C ASN A 391 14.51 -3.19 0.50
N PHE A 392 13.39 -3.52 1.16
CA PHE A 392 12.75 -2.61 2.11
C PHE A 392 13.64 -2.23 3.31
N VAL A 393 14.60 -3.09 3.71
CA VAL A 393 15.52 -2.82 4.82
C VAL A 393 16.51 -1.72 4.43
N LEU A 394 17.11 -1.86 3.26
CA LEU A 394 18.07 -0.88 2.72
C LEU A 394 17.37 0.43 2.36
N ASP A 395 16.16 0.33 1.81
CA ASP A 395 15.35 1.48 1.40
C ASP A 395 14.93 2.31 2.62
N LEU A 396 14.37 1.65 3.64
CA LEU A 396 13.98 2.31 4.90
C LEU A 396 15.19 2.95 5.61
N TRP A 397 16.37 2.28 5.56
CA TRP A 397 17.59 2.83 6.14
C TRP A 397 18.08 4.04 5.34
N ALA A 398 18.05 3.97 4.01
CA ALA A 398 18.51 5.07 3.16
C ALA A 398 17.63 6.33 3.32
N ASN A 399 16.31 6.17 3.45
CA ASN A 399 15.36 7.27 3.52
C ASN A 399 15.07 7.76 4.96
N GLY A 400 15.15 6.89 5.96
CA GLY A 400 14.77 7.21 7.35
C GLY A 400 15.89 7.06 8.38
N GLY A 401 17.08 6.60 7.96
CA GLY A 401 18.25 6.41 8.82
C GLY A 401 18.11 5.31 9.86
N ALA A 402 19.07 5.26 10.78
CA ALA A 402 19.13 4.25 11.85
C ALA A 402 17.89 4.23 12.74
N ILE A 403 17.29 5.38 13.02
CA ILE A 403 16.10 5.49 13.86
C ILE A 403 14.93 4.75 13.23
N ALA A 404 14.66 4.99 11.94
CA ALA A 404 13.54 4.38 11.25
C ALA A 404 13.73 2.85 11.13
N ILE A 405 14.93 2.39 10.74
CA ILE A 405 15.17 0.95 10.60
C ILE A 405 15.11 0.22 11.95
N LEU A 406 15.69 0.78 13.03
CA LEU A 406 15.63 0.17 14.35
C LEU A 406 14.19 0.11 14.89
N ALA A 407 13.40 1.16 14.68
CA ALA A 407 11.98 1.18 15.05
C ALA A 407 11.19 0.11 14.27
N TRP A 408 11.45 -0.02 12.97
CA TRP A 408 10.81 -1.04 12.12
C TRP A 408 11.21 -2.47 12.53
N LEU A 409 12.49 -2.70 12.81
CA LEU A 409 12.95 -3.98 13.37
C LEU A 409 12.30 -4.28 14.71
N GLY A 410 12.06 -3.27 15.53
CA GLY A 410 11.26 -3.38 16.75
C GLY A 410 9.82 -3.83 16.47
N LEU A 411 9.16 -3.26 15.45
CA LEU A 411 7.83 -3.71 14.98
C LEU A 411 7.85 -5.17 14.53
N LEU A 412 8.83 -5.56 13.72
CA LEU A 412 8.98 -6.96 13.28
C LEU A 412 9.25 -7.90 14.47
N GLY A 413 10.00 -7.45 15.47
CA GLY A 413 10.22 -8.21 16.73
C GLY A 413 8.92 -8.41 17.51
N LEU A 414 8.08 -7.38 17.62
CA LEU A 414 6.76 -7.49 18.26
C LEU A 414 5.84 -8.43 17.46
N LEU A 415 5.83 -8.34 16.13
CA LEU A 415 5.05 -9.23 15.26
C LEU A 415 5.49 -10.68 15.38
N SER A 416 6.79 -10.94 15.40
CA SER A 416 7.36 -12.27 15.60
C SER A 416 6.94 -12.86 16.96
N ARG A 417 6.89 -12.03 18.01
CA ARG A 417 6.38 -12.44 19.33
C ARG A 417 4.89 -12.77 19.28
N GLU A 418 4.08 -11.98 18.60
CA GLU A 418 2.64 -12.26 18.46
C GLU A 418 2.40 -13.53 17.61
N LEU A 419 3.16 -13.72 16.54
CA LEU A 419 3.11 -14.95 15.76
C LEU A 419 3.50 -16.17 16.60
N GLY A 420 4.58 -16.06 17.39
CA GLY A 420 5.01 -17.10 18.31
C GLY A 420 3.96 -17.44 19.36
N ARG A 421 3.28 -16.44 19.93
CA ARG A 421 2.19 -16.64 20.87
C ARG A 421 1.01 -17.36 20.24
N ASN A 422 0.58 -16.94 19.03
CA ASN A 422 -0.50 -17.62 18.33
C ASN A 422 -0.13 -19.05 17.92
N PHE A 423 1.16 -19.30 17.66
CA PHE A 423 1.68 -20.63 17.35
C PHE A 423 1.74 -21.53 18.58
N LEU A 424 2.09 -21.00 19.76
CA LEU A 424 2.26 -21.79 20.99
C LEU A 424 0.96 -21.99 21.76
N SER A 425 -0.08 -21.16 21.58
CA SER A 425 -1.33 -21.28 22.34
C SER A 425 -2.19 -22.43 21.83
N PRO A 426 -2.64 -23.36 22.70
CA PRO A 426 -3.59 -24.42 22.33
C PRO A 426 -4.94 -23.82 21.90
N GLU A 427 -5.62 -24.50 20.97
CA GLU A 427 -6.92 -24.05 20.44
C GLU A 427 -8.03 -24.01 21.51
N ASN A 428 -7.90 -24.85 22.55
CA ASN A 428 -8.90 -25.04 23.61
C ASN A 428 -9.02 -23.87 24.60
N ASP A 429 -7.96 -23.06 24.80
CA ASP A 429 -8.03 -21.94 25.77
C ASP A 429 -8.81 -20.73 25.21
N LEU A 430 -8.90 -20.60 23.88
CA LEU A 430 -9.62 -19.50 23.22
C LEU A 430 -11.10 -19.83 22.98
N SER A 431 -11.45 -21.11 22.82
CA SER A 431 -12.85 -21.55 22.73
C SER A 431 -13.62 -21.39 24.05
N ARG A 432 -12.92 -21.45 25.20
CA ARG A 432 -13.51 -21.15 26.53
C ARG A 432 -13.78 -19.66 26.73
N ALA A 433 -12.92 -18.78 26.24
CA ALA A 433 -13.13 -17.32 26.30
C ALA A 433 -14.30 -16.87 25.41
N ASP A 434 -14.44 -17.49 24.22
CA ASP A 434 -15.54 -17.21 23.29
C ASP A 434 -16.89 -17.72 23.84
N SER A 435 -16.92 -18.89 24.53
CA SER A 435 -18.16 -19.44 25.09
C SER A 435 -18.71 -18.65 26.28
N THR A 436 -17.85 -17.93 26.99
CA THR A 436 -18.29 -17.06 28.11
C THR A 436 -18.82 -15.71 27.63
N SER A 437 -18.42 -15.26 26.43
CA SER A 437 -18.95 -14.02 25.83
C SER A 437 -20.25 -14.23 25.01
N GLU A 438 -20.54 -15.49 24.59
CA GLU A 438 -21.75 -15.82 23.81
C GLU A 438 -23.03 -15.93 24.67
N THR A 439 -22.94 -16.04 25.98
CA THR A 439 -24.11 -16.26 26.86
C THR A 439 -24.90 -14.99 27.19
N THR A 440 -24.43 -13.79 26.83
CA THR A 440 -25.08 -12.51 27.18
C THR A 440 -25.54 -11.67 25.98
N GLY A 441 -25.39 -12.12 24.73
CA GLY A 441 -25.82 -11.40 23.54
C GLY A 441 -26.90 -12.17 22.76
N SER A 442 -28.10 -11.64 22.70
CA SER A 442 -29.26 -12.22 22.00
C SER A 442 -28.93 -12.68 20.58
N ARG A 443 -29.31 -13.91 20.27
CA ARG A 443 -29.09 -14.63 18.98
C ARG A 443 -29.75 -13.99 17.74
N ASP A 444 -30.52 -12.91 17.89
CA ASP A 444 -31.48 -12.46 16.87
C ASP A 444 -31.13 -11.15 16.13
N GLN A 445 -29.95 -10.54 16.34
CA GLN A 445 -29.63 -9.24 15.68
C GLN A 445 -28.51 -9.27 14.64
N VAL A 446 -28.19 -10.40 14.01
CA VAL A 446 -27.19 -10.47 12.92
C VAL A 446 -27.88 -10.50 11.53
N GLN A 447 -28.97 -9.77 11.36
CA GLN A 447 -29.53 -9.52 10.03
C GLN A 447 -29.19 -8.09 9.58
N GLY A 448 -28.22 -7.94 8.68
CA GLY A 448 -28.27 -6.92 7.65
C GLY A 448 -27.59 -5.58 7.90
N THR A 449 -26.62 -5.43 8.80
CA THR A 449 -25.84 -4.17 8.80
C THR A 449 -24.90 -4.14 7.59
N PHE A 450 -25.14 -3.20 6.71
CA PHE A 450 -24.28 -2.93 5.56
C PHE A 450 -22.89 -2.53 6.08
N PRO A 451 -21.80 -3.13 5.57
CA PRO A 451 -20.46 -2.85 6.09
C PRO A 451 -20.06 -1.39 5.82
N HIS A 452 -20.02 -0.58 6.86
CA HIS A 452 -19.77 0.87 6.79
C HIS A 452 -18.51 1.24 6.00
N ALA A 453 -17.42 0.45 6.14
CA ALA A 453 -16.19 0.69 5.38
C ALA A 453 -16.38 0.55 3.86
N LEU A 454 -17.26 -0.35 3.43
CA LEU A 454 -17.58 -0.54 2.01
C LEU A 454 -18.46 0.58 1.44
N ILE A 455 -19.37 1.12 2.26
CA ILE A 455 -20.13 2.33 1.90
C ILE A 455 -19.13 3.46 1.64
N GLY A 456 -18.19 3.69 2.54
CA GLY A 456 -17.16 4.71 2.40
C GLY A 456 -16.31 4.52 1.14
N ALA A 457 -15.89 3.30 0.86
CA ALA A 457 -15.13 2.97 -0.34
C ALA A 457 -15.92 3.24 -1.63
N SER A 458 -17.18 2.82 -1.68
CA SER A 458 -18.05 3.08 -2.84
C SER A 458 -18.29 4.58 -3.06
N LEU A 459 -18.50 5.35 -1.99
CA LEU A 459 -18.64 6.81 -2.07
C LEU A 459 -17.35 7.47 -2.57
N ALA A 460 -16.19 7.05 -2.08
CA ALA A 460 -14.90 7.58 -2.54
C ALA A 460 -14.67 7.31 -4.03
N LEU A 461 -14.96 6.10 -4.49
CA LEU A 461 -14.86 5.74 -5.92
C LEU A 461 -15.82 6.55 -6.79
N LEU A 462 -17.05 6.77 -6.32
CA LEU A 462 -18.01 7.59 -7.03
C LEU A 462 -17.55 9.05 -7.13
N ILE A 463 -17.01 9.61 -6.04
CA ILE A 463 -16.45 10.96 -6.03
C ILE A 463 -15.27 11.07 -7.00
N LEU A 464 -14.35 10.09 -7.01
CA LEU A 464 -13.23 10.04 -7.93
C LEU A 464 -13.70 9.92 -9.38
N PHE A 465 -14.71 9.11 -9.65
CA PHE A 465 -15.33 9.00 -10.97
C PHE A 465 -15.92 10.33 -11.44
N LEU A 466 -16.74 10.98 -10.60
CA LEU A 466 -17.35 12.28 -10.92
C LEU A 466 -16.27 13.35 -11.16
N HIS A 467 -15.22 13.37 -10.35
CA HIS A 467 -14.08 14.26 -10.54
C HIS A 467 -13.37 14.01 -11.89
N SER A 468 -13.19 12.75 -12.28
CA SER A 468 -12.61 12.38 -13.58
C SER A 468 -13.48 12.84 -14.74
N VAL A 469 -14.79 12.65 -14.66
CA VAL A 469 -15.76 13.10 -15.70
C VAL A 469 -15.75 14.62 -15.84
N LEU A 470 -15.73 15.37 -14.75
CA LEU A 470 -15.72 16.83 -14.76
C LEU A 470 -14.44 17.45 -15.36
N ARG A 471 -13.37 16.66 -15.46
CA ARG A 471 -12.08 17.08 -16.05
C ARG A 471 -11.86 16.56 -17.47
N ASP A 472 -12.88 16.10 -18.17
CA ASP A 472 -12.82 15.49 -19.51
C ASP A 472 -11.83 14.31 -19.64
N HIS A 473 -11.48 13.69 -18.52
CA HIS A 473 -10.70 12.47 -18.54
C HIS A 473 -11.63 11.27 -18.75
N LEU A 474 -11.75 10.78 -19.99
CA LEU A 474 -12.52 9.57 -20.36
C LEU A 474 -12.10 8.26 -19.65
N ILE A 475 -11.13 8.33 -18.73
CA ILE A 475 -10.44 7.18 -18.12
C ILE A 475 -11.03 6.83 -16.73
N GLY A 476 -12.26 7.18 -16.45
CA GLY A 476 -12.85 7.00 -15.09
C GLY A 476 -13.88 5.90 -14.97
N TRP A 477 -14.29 5.25 -16.04
CA TRP A 477 -15.39 4.28 -16.00
C TRP A 477 -15.06 3.05 -15.14
N GLU A 478 -13.79 2.64 -15.04
CA GLU A 478 -13.39 1.55 -14.13
C GLU A 478 -13.64 1.89 -12.65
N LEU A 479 -13.56 3.16 -12.26
CA LEU A 479 -13.90 3.61 -10.90
C LEU A 479 -15.38 3.42 -10.61
N LEU A 480 -16.24 3.72 -11.58
CA LEU A 480 -17.67 3.46 -11.48
C LEU A 480 -17.97 1.97 -11.38
N MET A 481 -17.32 1.15 -12.22
CA MET A 481 -17.47 -0.30 -12.18
C MET A 481 -17.03 -0.86 -10.82
N PHE A 482 -15.93 -0.35 -10.26
CA PHE A 482 -15.48 -0.75 -8.92
C PHE A 482 -16.47 -0.31 -7.83
N ALA A 483 -17.00 0.91 -7.90
CA ALA A 483 -18.00 1.40 -6.95
C ALA A 483 -19.25 0.52 -6.92
N LEU A 484 -19.68 0.00 -8.08
CA LEU A 484 -20.83 -0.91 -8.20
C LEU A 484 -20.48 -2.36 -7.80
N ALA A 485 -19.27 -2.83 -8.13
CA ALA A 485 -18.85 -4.19 -7.85
C ALA A 485 -18.55 -4.44 -6.36
N MET A 486 -17.97 -3.46 -5.66
CA MET A 486 -17.57 -3.62 -4.27
C MET A 486 -18.68 -4.09 -3.32
N PRO A 487 -19.88 -3.48 -3.30
CA PRO A 487 -20.97 -3.95 -2.44
C PRO A 487 -21.43 -5.37 -2.78
N ALA A 488 -21.42 -5.73 -4.08
CA ALA A 488 -21.79 -7.06 -4.54
C ALA A 488 -20.77 -8.11 -4.08
N ILE A 489 -19.48 -7.84 -4.27
CA ILE A 489 -18.38 -8.73 -3.82
C ILE A 489 -18.42 -8.90 -2.30
N ALA A 490 -18.65 -7.83 -1.57
CA ALA A 490 -18.76 -7.88 -0.12
C ALA A 490 -19.92 -8.74 0.39
N ARG A 491 -21.02 -8.80 -0.36
CA ARG A 491 -22.14 -9.70 -0.06
C ARG A 491 -21.84 -11.16 -0.41
N ILE A 492 -21.07 -11.38 -1.49
CA ILE A 492 -20.65 -12.72 -1.93
C ILE A 492 -19.61 -13.28 -0.97
N LEU A 493 -18.73 -12.44 -0.42
CA LEU A 493 -17.81 -12.82 0.65
C LEU A 493 -18.66 -13.10 1.89
N PRO A 494 -18.96 -14.38 2.20
CA PRO A 494 -19.91 -14.70 3.25
C PRO A 494 -19.48 -14.10 4.59
N SER A 495 -20.45 -13.79 5.46
CA SER A 495 -20.21 -13.40 6.86
C SER A 495 -19.65 -14.62 7.60
N PHE A 496 -18.37 -14.86 7.43
CA PHE A 496 -17.70 -15.96 8.08
C PHE A 496 -17.52 -15.64 9.58
N ARG A 497 -18.10 -16.45 10.42
CA ARG A 497 -17.64 -16.59 11.80
C ARG A 497 -16.31 -17.37 11.77
N VAL A 498 -15.24 -16.68 11.45
CA VAL A 498 -13.89 -17.22 11.59
C VAL A 498 -13.48 -17.07 13.03
N SER A 499 -12.81 -18.07 13.61
CA SER A 499 -12.27 -17.91 14.96
C SER A 499 -11.33 -16.72 15.01
N GLU A 500 -11.30 -16.01 16.12
CA GLU A 500 -10.41 -14.85 16.35
C GLU A 500 -8.95 -15.22 16.05
N LYS A 501 -8.54 -16.42 16.46
CA LYS A 501 -7.20 -16.97 16.19
C LYS A 501 -6.92 -17.09 14.69
N SER A 502 -7.83 -17.69 13.92
CA SER A 502 -7.64 -17.87 12.46
C SER A 502 -7.53 -16.56 11.72
N PHE A 503 -8.29 -15.55 12.10
CA PHE A 503 -8.23 -14.22 11.55
C PHE A 503 -6.90 -13.54 11.81
N ARG A 504 -6.46 -13.53 13.06
CA ARG A 504 -5.17 -12.93 13.44
C ARG A 504 -4.01 -13.63 12.77
N VAL A 505 -4.04 -14.96 12.71
CA VAL A 505 -3.03 -15.74 11.99
C VAL A 505 -2.97 -15.34 10.53
N ALA A 506 -4.13 -15.16 9.85
CA ALA A 506 -4.14 -14.70 8.46
C ALA A 506 -3.59 -13.28 8.31
N CYS A 507 -3.94 -12.34 9.21
CA CYS A 507 -3.39 -10.99 9.19
C CYS A 507 -1.87 -10.97 9.43
N LEU A 508 -1.38 -11.74 10.43
CA LEU A 508 0.06 -11.86 10.72
C LEU A 508 0.83 -12.45 9.54
N TRP A 509 0.32 -13.53 8.92
CA TRP A 509 0.95 -14.11 7.73
C TRP A 509 0.81 -13.20 6.50
N GLY A 510 -0.21 -12.35 6.44
CA GLY A 510 -0.32 -11.27 5.47
C GLY A 510 0.82 -10.25 5.61
N VAL A 511 1.17 -9.83 6.85
CA VAL A 511 2.33 -8.97 7.11
C VAL A 511 3.62 -9.68 6.71
N VAL A 512 3.78 -10.95 7.06
CA VAL A 512 4.97 -11.76 6.68
C VAL A 512 5.08 -11.85 5.15
N ALA A 513 3.98 -12.15 4.45
CA ALA A 513 3.96 -12.21 2.99
C ALA A 513 4.40 -10.89 2.36
N MET A 514 3.82 -9.76 2.81
CA MET A 514 4.20 -8.45 2.28
C MET A 514 5.67 -8.13 2.60
N SER A 515 6.16 -8.42 3.81
CA SER A 515 7.56 -8.17 4.19
C SER A 515 8.54 -8.99 3.35
N ILE A 516 8.24 -10.28 3.09
CA ILE A 516 9.05 -11.13 2.20
C ILE A 516 9.04 -10.57 0.77
N HIS A 517 7.88 -10.17 0.27
CA HIS A 517 7.77 -9.57 -1.05
C HIS A 517 8.63 -8.31 -1.17
N LEU A 518 8.52 -7.39 -0.22
CA LEU A 518 9.26 -6.12 -0.21
C LEU A 518 10.78 -6.32 0.01
N ALA A 519 11.21 -7.43 0.60
CA ALA A 519 12.63 -7.76 0.72
C ALA A 519 13.31 -7.99 -0.65
N GLY A 520 12.54 -8.23 -1.70
CA GLY A 520 13.08 -8.42 -3.04
C GLY A 520 12.42 -7.56 -4.13
N ALA A 521 11.32 -6.85 -3.83
CA ALA A 521 10.63 -5.98 -4.77
C ALA A 521 10.81 -4.49 -4.45
N GLY A 522 11.18 -4.12 -3.21
CA GLY A 522 11.20 -2.73 -2.75
C GLY A 522 9.81 -2.16 -2.50
N GLY A 523 9.71 -0.84 -2.39
CA GLY A 523 8.43 -0.13 -2.30
C GLY A 523 7.95 0.18 -0.89
N ILE A 524 8.82 0.15 0.11
CA ILE A 524 8.46 0.56 1.49
C ILE A 524 8.22 2.08 1.59
N GLU A 525 8.73 2.87 0.66
CA GLU A 525 8.47 4.30 0.56
C GLU A 525 7.18 4.62 -0.22
N MET A 526 6.46 3.59 -0.67
CA MET A 526 5.19 3.72 -1.40
C MET A 526 4.00 3.72 -0.44
N PRO A 527 3.30 4.85 -0.22
CA PRO A 527 2.28 4.99 0.84
C PRO A 527 1.12 4.01 0.72
N GLY A 528 0.71 3.66 -0.50
CA GLY A 528 -0.32 2.65 -0.75
C GLY A 528 0.07 1.28 -0.18
N ILE A 529 1.30 0.85 -0.40
CA ILE A 529 1.83 -0.44 0.06
C ILE A 529 2.01 -0.45 1.59
N VAL A 530 2.61 0.62 2.14
CA VAL A 530 2.81 0.74 3.59
C VAL A 530 1.46 0.79 4.32
N SER A 531 0.44 1.43 3.73
CA SER A 531 -0.89 1.44 4.33
C SER A 531 -1.47 0.04 4.48
N VAL A 532 -1.26 -0.87 3.51
CA VAL A 532 -1.65 -2.28 3.61
C VAL A 532 -0.95 -2.96 4.78
N LEU A 533 0.37 -2.77 4.93
CA LEU A 533 1.14 -3.31 6.06
C LEU A 533 0.60 -2.80 7.41
N LEU A 534 0.41 -1.49 7.55
CA LEU A 534 -0.07 -0.89 8.80
C LEU A 534 -1.49 -1.33 9.15
N ILE A 535 -2.37 -1.49 8.15
CA ILE A 535 -3.71 -2.05 8.33
C ILE A 535 -3.62 -3.48 8.89
N LEU A 536 -2.80 -4.33 8.28
CA LEU A 536 -2.64 -5.72 8.73
C LEU A 536 -2.03 -5.79 10.13
N ILE A 537 -1.05 -4.95 10.44
CA ILE A 537 -0.47 -4.84 11.79
C ILE A 537 -1.56 -4.42 12.79
N ALA A 538 -2.34 -3.37 12.50
CA ALA A 538 -3.42 -2.90 13.37
C ALA A 538 -4.47 -3.99 13.64
N LEU A 539 -4.81 -4.80 12.61
CA LEU A 539 -5.77 -5.90 12.72
C LEU A 539 -5.22 -7.14 13.46
N SER A 540 -3.90 -7.32 13.49
CA SER A 540 -3.27 -8.47 14.15
C SER A 540 -3.07 -8.28 15.65
N ILE A 541 -3.12 -7.04 16.16
CA ILE A 541 -2.85 -6.71 17.56
C ILE A 541 -4.06 -7.01 18.44
N ARG A 542 -3.84 -7.69 19.58
CA ARG A 542 -4.90 -7.93 20.58
C ARG A 542 -5.35 -6.64 21.24
N SER A 543 -6.68 -6.44 21.25
CA SER A 543 -7.30 -5.27 21.89
C SER A 543 -7.25 -5.30 23.42
N GLU A 544 -7.16 -6.49 24.02
CA GLU A 544 -7.36 -6.71 25.46
C GLU A 544 -6.16 -6.37 26.35
N SER A 545 -4.96 -6.22 25.78
CA SER A 545 -3.72 -6.04 26.55
C SER A 545 -3.12 -4.62 26.45
N VAL A 546 -3.88 -3.66 25.92
CA VAL A 546 -3.36 -2.30 25.72
C VAL A 546 -3.61 -1.48 26.97
N PRO A 547 -2.58 -0.90 27.61
CA PRO A 547 -2.79 0.08 28.65
C PRO A 547 -3.55 1.27 28.06
N LEU A 548 -4.75 1.47 28.57
CA LEU A 548 -5.56 2.62 28.21
C LEU A 548 -5.00 3.83 28.97
N ILE A 549 -4.57 4.85 28.26
CA ILE A 549 -4.21 6.12 28.90
C ILE A 549 -5.52 6.76 29.35
N ALA A 550 -5.77 6.78 30.67
CA ALA A 550 -6.91 7.47 31.24
C ALA A 550 -6.78 8.97 30.98
N VAL A 551 -7.77 9.56 30.34
CA VAL A 551 -7.81 10.97 30.04
C VAL A 551 -8.51 11.70 31.17
N GLN A 552 -7.74 12.11 32.15
CA GLN A 552 -8.23 12.76 33.38
C GLN A 552 -8.92 14.12 33.13
N ARG A 553 -8.70 14.72 31.93
CA ARG A 553 -9.32 15.98 31.47
C ARG A 553 -9.72 15.87 30.00
N ARG A 554 -10.72 15.07 29.74
CA ARG A 554 -11.22 14.69 28.41
C ARG A 554 -11.31 15.88 27.42
N MET A 555 -11.95 16.95 27.83
CA MET A 555 -12.14 18.14 26.97
C MET A 555 -10.81 18.71 26.48
N TRP A 556 -9.82 18.87 27.36
CA TRP A 556 -8.50 19.41 26.97
C TRP A 556 -7.73 18.47 26.07
N THR A 557 -7.83 17.16 26.28
CA THR A 557 -7.17 16.17 25.41
C THR A 557 -7.79 16.15 24.02
N VAL A 558 -9.11 16.19 23.94
CA VAL A 558 -9.83 16.25 22.64
C VAL A 558 -9.52 17.57 21.93
N LEU A 559 -9.51 18.69 22.63
CA LEU A 559 -9.11 19.98 22.07
C LEU A 559 -7.65 19.92 21.58
N ALA A 560 -6.73 19.33 22.33
CA ALA A 560 -5.34 19.19 21.92
C ALA A 560 -5.19 18.36 20.62
N TRP A 561 -5.88 17.23 20.51
CA TRP A 561 -5.90 16.44 19.29
C TRP A 561 -6.55 17.16 18.11
N GLY A 562 -7.63 17.90 18.36
CA GLY A 562 -8.30 18.73 17.35
C GLY A 562 -7.37 19.84 16.84
N VAL A 563 -6.74 20.58 17.75
CA VAL A 563 -5.77 21.64 17.41
C VAL A 563 -4.55 21.07 16.70
N ALA A 564 -4.01 19.93 17.18
CA ALA A 564 -2.90 19.25 16.51
C ALA A 564 -3.29 18.82 15.08
N GLY A 565 -4.49 18.25 14.90
CA GLY A 565 -5.02 17.89 13.58
C GLY A 565 -5.14 19.09 12.65
N ILE A 566 -5.68 20.22 13.13
CA ILE A 566 -5.78 21.47 12.37
C ILE A 566 -4.40 21.99 12.00
N ALA A 567 -3.47 22.04 12.95
CA ALA A 567 -2.11 22.52 12.71
C ALA A 567 -1.36 21.65 11.69
N LEU A 568 -1.47 20.33 11.80
CA LEU A 568 -0.87 19.38 10.85
C LEU A 568 -1.51 19.52 9.46
N ALA A 569 -2.84 19.56 9.37
CA ALA A 569 -3.53 19.72 8.08
C ALA A 569 -3.19 21.05 7.41
N TRP A 570 -3.17 22.14 8.16
CA TRP A 570 -2.80 23.46 7.67
C TRP A 570 -1.35 23.51 7.21
N SER A 571 -0.44 22.94 8.00
CA SER A 571 0.98 22.85 7.64
C SER A 571 1.19 22.01 6.37
N CYS A 572 0.55 20.86 6.26
CA CYS A 572 0.58 20.02 5.06
C CYS A 572 0.02 20.76 3.84
N PHE A 573 -1.10 21.44 3.99
CA PHE A 573 -1.71 22.24 2.92
C PHE A 573 -0.75 23.32 2.41
N LEU A 574 -0.17 24.12 3.30
CA LEU A 574 0.74 25.23 2.92
C LEU A 574 2.09 24.75 2.39
N THR A 575 2.68 23.71 3.00
CA THR A 575 4.06 23.31 2.67
C THR A 575 4.15 22.26 1.55
N ALA A 576 3.07 21.53 1.29
CA ALA A 576 3.06 20.46 0.30
C ALA A 576 1.96 20.63 -0.76
N ALA A 577 0.69 20.65 -0.38
CA ALA A 577 -0.41 20.60 -1.36
C ALA A 577 -0.45 21.82 -2.28
N VAL A 578 -0.37 23.04 -1.70
CA VAL A 578 -0.40 24.30 -2.47
C VAL A 578 0.78 24.42 -3.45
N PRO A 579 2.06 24.23 -3.04
CA PRO A 579 3.18 24.31 -3.97
C PRO A 579 3.14 23.28 -5.11
N VAL A 580 2.71 22.03 -4.82
CA VAL A 580 2.58 20.99 -5.86
C VAL A 580 1.47 21.35 -6.84
N HIS A 581 0.33 21.85 -6.34
CA HIS A 581 -0.78 22.28 -7.21
C HIS A 581 -0.38 23.48 -8.07
N ALA A 582 0.26 24.49 -7.49
CA ALA A 582 0.75 25.67 -8.21
C ALA A 582 1.73 25.28 -9.33
N ARG A 583 2.67 24.36 -9.04
CA ARG A 583 3.59 23.83 -10.05
C ARG A 583 2.84 23.16 -11.22
N LYS A 584 1.84 22.32 -10.93
CA LYS A 584 1.03 21.67 -11.96
C LYS A 584 0.27 22.68 -12.82
N MET A 585 -0.28 23.72 -12.22
CA MET A 585 -0.97 24.79 -12.96
C MET A 585 -0.01 25.53 -13.90
N LEU A 586 1.19 25.88 -13.43
CA LEU A 586 2.20 26.54 -14.26
C LEU A 586 2.69 25.67 -15.42
N ILE A 587 2.86 24.36 -15.17
CA ILE A 587 3.26 23.42 -16.22
C ILE A 587 2.15 23.33 -17.28
N ASN A 588 0.89 23.17 -16.85
CA ASN A 588 -0.25 23.10 -17.79
C ASN A 588 -0.41 24.39 -18.58
N GLU A 589 -0.24 25.55 -17.93
CA GLU A 589 -0.27 26.84 -18.61
C GLU A 589 0.85 26.96 -19.65
N ALA A 590 2.08 26.56 -19.32
CA ALA A 590 3.20 26.55 -20.25
C ALA A 590 2.92 25.63 -21.47
N TYR A 591 2.38 24.42 -21.25
CA TYR A 591 1.98 23.54 -22.35
C TYR A 591 0.88 24.15 -23.23
N TYR A 592 -0.11 24.81 -22.62
CA TYR A 592 -1.18 25.49 -23.36
C TYR A 592 -0.62 26.61 -24.24
N GLN A 593 0.25 27.44 -23.69
CA GLN A 593 0.92 28.54 -24.43
C GLN A 593 1.78 28.01 -25.59
N MET A 594 2.54 26.93 -25.35
CA MET A 594 3.34 26.28 -26.40
C MET A 594 2.47 25.69 -27.51
N SER A 595 1.28 25.18 -27.18
CA SER A 595 0.37 24.61 -28.19
C SER A 595 -0.35 25.65 -29.02
N GLU A 596 -0.66 26.84 -28.46
CA GLU A 596 -1.36 27.90 -29.20
C GLU A 596 -0.45 28.82 -29.99
N HIS A 597 0.76 29.11 -29.53
CA HIS A 597 1.57 30.18 -30.09
C HIS A 597 2.76 29.67 -30.90
N GLY A 598 3.07 28.37 -30.90
CA GLY A 598 4.00 27.76 -31.89
C GLY A 598 5.45 28.26 -31.88
N ASP A 599 5.81 29.14 -30.96
CA ASP A 599 7.13 29.76 -30.86
C ASP A 599 7.75 29.46 -29.48
N VAL A 600 8.62 28.48 -29.43
CA VAL A 600 9.94 28.53 -28.75
C VAL A 600 10.85 27.49 -29.38
#